data_d423aa2112b54d864e9ae0787f889ee0
#
_entry.id   d423aa2112b54d864e9ae0787f889ee0
#
_cell.length_a   1.000
_cell.length_b   1.000
_cell.length_c   1.000
_cell.angle_alpha   90.00
_cell.angle_beta   90.00
_cell.angle_gamma   90.00
#
_symmetry.space_group_name_H-M   'P 1'
#
loop_
_entity.id
_entity.type
_entity.pdbx_description
1 polymer ?
#
loop_
_entity_poly.entity_id
_entity_poly.type
_entity_poly.pdbx_seq_one_letter_code
_entity_poly.pdbx_strand_id
1 'polypeptide(L)'
;MYLAIIVLPLLGSIASGFFGRKIGISGAQLITCLSVILTTTLAVLAFFEVGLNSIPVSIHLFRWIDSESLNISWGFNFDSLTVSMLIPVLIVSSLVHIYSIGYMSHDPHNQRFFSYLSLFTFMMIILVTANNFLLMFVGWEGVGICSYLLVSFWFTRIAANQSSLSAFLTNRVGDCFLTIGMFAILLSFGNIDYSTVFSLAPFMSEDVVTIVGICLLIGAMAKSSQVGLHVWLPMAMEGLVKRALLKFHYMRGHPLTLKSTSYFVAIGKIFNVGQSAGNLYNIQGSSETTRETIKIDNTFKWWLIGFAEGDGHFGVDKKGYLTFKVTQSTIDCQVLFYIKKSLGFGSVSLQSKSSNTH
;
A
#
# COMPACT_ATOMS: atom_id res chain seq x y z
N MET A 1 5.74 -14.75 27.56
CA MET A 1 5.46 -13.40 27.07
C MET A 1 5.88 -13.27 25.59
N TYR A 2 7.14 -13.51 25.23
CA TYR A 2 7.72 -13.27 23.90
C TYR A 2 7.03 -14.03 22.76
N LEU A 3 6.74 -15.34 22.93
CA LEU A 3 5.98 -16.12 21.93
C LEU A 3 4.57 -15.57 21.70
N ALA A 4 3.95 -15.00 22.73
CA ALA A 4 2.63 -14.41 22.58
C ALA A 4 2.65 -13.18 21.66
N ILE A 5 3.74 -12.40 21.65
CA ILE A 5 3.91 -11.25 20.73
C ILE A 5 3.81 -11.72 19.27
N ILE A 6 4.35 -12.90 18.96
CA ILE A 6 4.36 -13.46 17.61
C ILE A 6 3.01 -14.11 17.28
N VAL A 7 2.48 -14.92 18.19
CA VAL A 7 1.32 -15.79 17.92
C VAL A 7 -0.01 -15.02 17.91
N LEU A 8 -0.17 -13.97 18.71
CA LEU A 8 -1.44 -13.22 18.82
C LEU A 8 -1.93 -12.64 17.49
N PRO A 9 -1.09 -11.93 16.68
CA PRO A 9 -1.54 -11.40 15.40
C PRO A 9 -1.86 -12.52 14.39
N LEU A 10 -1.14 -13.64 14.44
CA LEU A 10 -1.45 -14.81 13.62
C LEU A 10 -2.83 -15.39 13.96
N LEU A 11 -3.12 -15.58 15.24
CA LEU A 11 -4.44 -16.06 15.69
C LEU A 11 -5.55 -15.09 15.26
N GLY A 12 -5.33 -13.78 15.38
CA GLY A 12 -6.25 -12.76 14.90
C GLY A 12 -6.51 -12.87 13.40
N SER A 13 -5.46 -13.08 12.60
CA SER A 13 -5.56 -13.28 11.16
C SER A 13 -6.32 -14.56 10.79
N ILE A 14 -6.02 -15.69 11.43
CA ILE A 14 -6.69 -16.97 11.21
C ILE A 14 -8.17 -16.87 11.59
N ALA A 15 -8.49 -16.31 12.76
CA ALA A 15 -9.86 -16.16 13.23
C ALA A 15 -10.70 -15.30 12.26
N SER A 16 -10.17 -14.17 11.81
CA SER A 16 -10.89 -13.29 10.89
C SER A 16 -10.97 -13.83 9.46
N GLY A 17 -9.95 -14.56 8.99
CA GLY A 17 -9.90 -15.10 7.63
C GLY A 17 -10.79 -16.34 7.46
N PHE A 18 -10.62 -17.36 8.29
CA PHE A 18 -11.33 -18.63 8.16
C PHE A 18 -12.71 -18.62 8.81
N PHE A 19 -12.83 -17.98 9.96
CA PHE A 19 -14.09 -17.94 10.71
C PHE A 19 -14.87 -16.64 10.56
N GLY A 20 -14.40 -15.70 9.73
CA GLY A 20 -14.99 -14.38 9.59
C GLY A 20 -16.48 -14.38 9.23
N ARG A 21 -16.95 -15.37 8.45
CA ARG A 21 -18.38 -15.52 8.13
C ARG A 21 -19.24 -15.86 9.36
N LYS A 22 -18.69 -16.66 10.29
CA LYS A 22 -19.40 -17.05 11.54
C LYS A 22 -19.37 -15.96 12.58
N ILE A 23 -18.23 -15.27 12.68
CA ILE A 23 -17.97 -14.25 13.70
C ILE A 23 -18.66 -12.91 13.34
N GLY A 24 -18.88 -12.67 12.04
CA GLY A 24 -19.44 -11.40 11.56
C GLY A 24 -18.40 -10.29 11.43
N ILE A 25 -18.83 -9.12 10.95
CA ILE A 25 -17.93 -7.99 10.68
C ILE A 25 -17.37 -7.41 11.98
N SER A 26 -18.25 -7.09 12.93
CA SER A 26 -17.85 -6.48 14.22
C SER A 26 -16.96 -7.39 15.05
N GLY A 27 -17.24 -8.71 15.04
CA GLY A 27 -16.42 -9.68 15.75
C GLY A 27 -15.01 -9.82 15.15
N ALA A 28 -14.90 -9.86 13.83
CA ALA A 28 -13.60 -9.92 13.16
C ALA A 28 -12.75 -8.65 13.45
N GLN A 29 -13.36 -7.48 13.41
CA GLN A 29 -12.70 -6.22 13.76
C GLN A 29 -12.22 -6.21 15.21
N LEU A 30 -13.08 -6.62 16.14
CA LEU A 30 -12.76 -6.64 17.56
C LEU A 30 -11.60 -7.60 17.86
N ILE A 31 -11.66 -8.85 17.34
CA ILE A 31 -10.62 -9.85 17.58
C ILE A 31 -9.28 -9.40 17.02
N THR A 32 -9.24 -8.90 15.79
CA THR A 32 -7.98 -8.46 15.15
C THR A 32 -7.39 -7.22 15.81
N CYS A 33 -8.19 -6.20 16.12
CA CYS A 33 -7.72 -5.01 16.80
C CYS A 33 -7.24 -5.35 18.22
N LEU A 34 -7.98 -6.15 18.96
CA LEU A 34 -7.63 -6.54 20.33
C LEU A 34 -6.35 -7.37 20.37
N SER A 35 -6.18 -8.31 19.41
CA SER A 35 -4.95 -9.10 19.31
C SER A 35 -3.72 -8.23 19.07
N VAL A 36 -3.80 -7.23 18.18
CA VAL A 36 -2.68 -6.33 17.88
C VAL A 36 -2.42 -5.34 19.03
N ILE A 37 -3.45 -4.84 19.70
CA ILE A 37 -3.29 -3.98 20.88
C ILE A 37 -2.62 -4.75 22.04
N LEU A 38 -3.05 -5.98 22.29
CA LEU A 38 -2.39 -6.84 23.29
C LEU A 38 -0.94 -7.12 22.94
N THR A 39 -0.63 -7.39 21.67
CA THR A 39 0.75 -7.54 21.21
C THR A 39 1.58 -6.29 21.44
N THR A 40 1.00 -5.11 21.21
CA THR A 40 1.68 -3.83 21.43
C THR A 40 1.99 -3.63 22.92
N THR A 41 1.05 -3.92 23.81
CA THR A 41 1.28 -3.84 25.26
C THR A 41 2.37 -4.81 25.73
N LEU A 42 2.37 -6.04 25.22
CA LEU A 42 3.42 -7.02 25.54
C LEU A 42 4.79 -6.58 24.98
N ALA A 43 4.85 -5.95 23.81
CA ALA A 43 6.11 -5.43 23.26
C ALA A 43 6.66 -4.25 24.08
N VAL A 44 5.78 -3.41 24.63
CA VAL A 44 6.21 -2.35 25.55
C VAL A 44 6.78 -2.95 26.84
N LEU A 45 6.18 -3.99 27.39
CA LEU A 45 6.74 -4.71 28.55
C LEU A 45 8.09 -5.35 28.24
N ALA A 46 8.21 -5.98 27.03
CA ALA A 46 9.47 -6.53 26.57
C ALA A 46 10.56 -5.45 26.40
N PHE A 47 10.18 -4.25 25.99
CA PHE A 47 11.12 -3.12 25.91
C PHE A 47 11.68 -2.73 27.27
N PHE A 48 10.87 -2.68 28.30
CA PHE A 48 11.36 -2.43 29.66
C PHE A 48 12.27 -3.55 30.16
N GLU A 49 11.98 -4.81 29.83
CA GLU A 49 12.75 -5.96 30.28
C GLU A 49 14.09 -6.12 29.50
N VAL A 50 14.02 -6.11 28.17
CA VAL A 50 15.18 -6.36 27.30
C VAL A 50 15.88 -5.08 26.88
N GLY A 51 15.13 -4.04 26.51
CA GLY A 51 15.68 -2.80 25.97
C GLY A 51 16.46 -2.00 27.01
N LEU A 52 15.92 -1.87 28.23
CA LEU A 52 16.56 -1.12 29.30
C LEU A 52 17.59 -1.93 30.08
N ASN A 53 17.30 -3.21 30.34
CA ASN A 53 18.22 -4.09 31.12
C ASN A 53 19.30 -4.76 30.26
N SER A 54 19.18 -4.63 28.91
CA SER A 54 20.15 -5.19 27.93
C SER A 54 20.35 -6.71 28.07
N ILE A 55 19.33 -7.46 28.50
CA ILE A 55 19.37 -8.92 28.63
C ILE A 55 18.71 -9.52 27.38
N PRO A 56 19.48 -10.02 26.39
CA PRO A 56 18.90 -10.61 25.19
C PRO A 56 18.22 -11.95 25.49
N VAL A 57 17.08 -12.20 24.87
CA VAL A 57 16.31 -13.44 25.00
C VAL A 57 16.24 -14.12 23.65
N SER A 58 16.80 -15.33 23.54
CA SER A 58 16.74 -16.18 22.36
C SER A 58 15.81 -17.37 22.61
N ILE A 59 14.90 -17.62 21.68
CA ILE A 59 13.91 -18.70 21.76
C ILE A 59 14.12 -19.60 20.53
N HIS A 60 14.55 -20.82 20.75
CA HIS A 60 14.63 -21.87 19.75
C HIS A 60 13.41 -22.76 19.85
N LEU A 61 12.63 -22.91 18.75
CA LEU A 61 11.45 -23.74 18.73
C LEU A 61 11.73 -25.17 18.27
N PHE A 62 12.20 -25.31 17.03
CA PHE A 62 12.51 -26.60 16.44
C PHE A 62 13.55 -26.45 15.32
N ARG A 63 14.21 -27.55 14.97
CA ARG A 63 15.07 -27.61 13.80
C ARG A 63 14.20 -27.64 12.54
N TRP A 64 14.52 -26.78 11.59
CA TRP A 64 13.75 -26.66 10.35
C TRP A 64 14.43 -27.37 9.18
N ILE A 65 15.68 -27.01 8.93
CA ILE A 65 16.50 -27.65 7.89
C ILE A 65 17.73 -28.18 8.56
N ASP A 66 17.98 -29.47 8.39
CA ASP A 66 19.15 -30.17 8.93
C ASP A 66 19.77 -31.03 7.82
N SER A 67 20.86 -30.58 7.25
CA SER A 67 21.57 -31.24 6.15
C SER A 67 23.05 -31.05 6.37
N GLU A 68 23.73 -32.09 6.81
CA GLU A 68 25.20 -32.19 7.06
C GLU A 68 25.87 -30.90 7.59
N SER A 69 26.12 -29.94 6.69
CA SER A 69 26.76 -28.65 7.02
C SER A 69 25.78 -27.53 7.34
N LEU A 70 24.49 -27.67 6.98
CA LEU A 70 23.48 -26.61 7.12
C LEU A 70 22.47 -26.99 8.19
N ASN A 71 22.60 -26.40 9.37
CA ASN A 71 21.64 -26.53 10.48
C ASN A 71 20.91 -25.21 10.68
N ILE A 72 19.62 -25.18 10.32
CA ILE A 72 18.77 -24.00 10.49
C ILE A 72 17.68 -24.30 11.49
N SER A 73 17.60 -23.51 12.54
CA SER A 73 16.55 -23.59 13.54
C SER A 73 15.47 -22.51 13.30
N TRP A 74 14.24 -22.85 13.61
CA TRP A 74 13.19 -21.86 13.72
C TRP A 74 13.30 -21.18 15.09
N GLY A 75 13.94 -20.04 15.13
CA GLY A 75 14.22 -19.33 16.36
C GLY A 75 13.99 -17.84 16.25
N PHE A 76 13.72 -17.23 17.39
CA PHE A 76 13.49 -15.81 17.51
C PHE A 76 14.46 -15.20 18.50
N ASN A 77 14.99 -14.04 18.17
CA ASN A 77 15.91 -13.29 19.01
C ASN A 77 15.31 -11.95 19.39
N PHE A 78 15.27 -11.70 20.69
CA PHE A 78 14.81 -10.43 21.26
C PHE A 78 16.01 -9.76 21.93
N ASP A 79 16.69 -8.91 21.19
CA ASP A 79 17.74 -8.06 21.68
C ASP A 79 17.24 -6.59 21.78
N SER A 80 18.07 -5.70 22.27
CA SER A 80 17.71 -4.29 22.44
C SER A 80 17.32 -3.60 21.12
N LEU A 81 17.96 -4.01 20.00
CA LEU A 81 17.65 -3.50 18.67
C LEU A 81 16.28 -3.98 18.19
N THR A 82 16.02 -5.29 18.27
CA THR A 82 14.74 -5.87 17.81
C THR A 82 13.57 -5.32 18.60
N VAL A 83 13.69 -5.21 19.91
CA VAL A 83 12.60 -4.70 20.76
C VAL A 83 12.37 -3.21 20.51
N SER A 84 13.41 -2.42 20.27
CA SER A 84 13.27 -1.01 19.89
C SER A 84 12.56 -0.84 18.54
N MET A 85 12.79 -1.75 17.59
CA MET A 85 12.10 -1.75 16.29
C MET A 85 10.66 -2.25 16.37
N LEU A 86 10.34 -3.18 17.29
CA LEU A 86 8.98 -3.67 17.49
C LEU A 86 8.02 -2.59 17.97
N ILE A 87 8.49 -1.64 18.81
CA ILE A 87 7.64 -0.56 19.35
C ILE A 87 6.98 0.26 18.24
N PRO A 88 7.71 0.95 17.33
CA PRO A 88 7.09 1.75 16.29
C PRO A 88 6.24 0.90 15.33
N VAL A 89 6.68 -0.32 14.99
CA VAL A 89 5.94 -1.22 14.10
C VAL A 89 4.57 -1.56 14.68
N LEU A 90 4.51 -1.95 15.94
CA LEU A 90 3.27 -2.39 16.58
C LEU A 90 2.35 -1.21 16.96
N ILE A 91 2.90 -0.06 17.38
CA ILE A 91 2.10 1.14 17.63
C ILE A 91 1.42 1.60 16.34
N VAL A 92 2.17 1.73 15.25
CA VAL A 92 1.61 2.13 13.96
C VAL A 92 0.58 1.11 13.48
N SER A 93 0.87 -0.20 13.59
CA SER A 93 -0.07 -1.25 13.22
C SER A 93 -1.36 -1.19 14.02
N SER A 94 -1.30 -0.97 15.33
CA SER A 94 -2.50 -0.85 16.19
C SER A 94 -3.36 0.36 15.80
N LEU A 95 -2.72 1.51 15.54
CA LEU A 95 -3.42 2.71 15.08
C LEU A 95 -4.08 2.50 13.70
N VAL A 96 -3.39 1.83 12.79
CA VAL A 96 -3.93 1.49 11.45
C VAL A 96 -5.12 0.54 11.58
N HIS A 97 -5.09 -0.47 12.47
CA HIS A 97 -6.23 -1.35 12.71
C HIS A 97 -7.45 -0.58 13.22
N ILE A 98 -7.27 0.29 14.21
CA ILE A 98 -8.35 1.13 14.74
C ILE A 98 -8.92 2.06 13.65
N TYR A 99 -8.06 2.73 12.89
CA TYR A 99 -8.47 3.60 11.79
C TYR A 99 -9.26 2.84 10.72
N SER A 100 -8.84 1.61 10.42
CA SER A 100 -9.44 0.76 9.39
C SER A 100 -10.88 0.35 9.72
N ILE A 101 -11.32 0.36 10.97
CA ILE A 101 -12.72 0.11 11.36
C ILE A 101 -13.65 1.10 10.67
N GLY A 102 -13.33 2.39 10.75
CA GLY A 102 -14.10 3.42 10.06
C GLY A 102 -13.89 3.41 8.53
N TYR A 103 -12.65 3.17 8.10
CA TYR A 103 -12.30 3.15 6.68
C TYR A 103 -13.06 2.08 5.89
N MET A 104 -13.17 0.86 6.42
CA MET A 104 -13.78 -0.29 5.76
C MET A 104 -15.26 -0.51 6.14
N SER A 105 -15.89 0.41 6.87
CA SER A 105 -17.26 0.25 7.40
C SER A 105 -18.34 -0.05 6.34
N HIS A 106 -18.14 0.43 5.10
CA HIS A 106 -19.10 0.25 3.99
C HIS A 106 -18.71 -0.87 3.00
N ASP A 107 -17.57 -1.53 3.19
CA ASP A 107 -17.12 -2.59 2.30
C ASP A 107 -17.61 -3.97 2.77
N PRO A 108 -18.18 -4.80 1.86
CA PRO A 108 -18.73 -6.12 2.21
C PRO A 108 -17.63 -7.12 2.59
N HIS A 109 -16.39 -6.91 2.18
CA HIS A 109 -15.25 -7.82 2.40
C HIS A 109 -14.35 -7.38 3.56
N ASN A 110 -14.91 -6.73 4.56
CA ASN A 110 -14.21 -6.20 5.72
C ASN A 110 -13.37 -7.25 6.46
N GLN A 111 -13.91 -8.46 6.70
CA GLN A 111 -13.21 -9.55 7.41
C GLN A 111 -11.90 -9.95 6.70
N ARG A 112 -11.93 -10.05 5.36
CA ARG A 112 -10.75 -10.37 4.55
C ARG A 112 -9.67 -9.30 4.66
N PHE A 113 -10.06 -8.03 4.68
CA PHE A 113 -9.13 -6.91 4.85
C PHE A 113 -8.40 -6.98 6.19
N PHE A 114 -9.14 -7.16 7.28
CA PHE A 114 -8.56 -7.26 8.63
C PHE A 114 -7.68 -8.52 8.80
N SER A 115 -8.03 -9.62 8.13
CA SER A 115 -7.17 -10.81 8.10
C SER A 115 -5.82 -10.52 7.44
N TYR A 116 -5.82 -9.87 6.28
CA TYR A 116 -4.57 -9.51 5.59
C TYR A 116 -3.74 -8.50 6.37
N LEU A 117 -4.38 -7.55 7.04
CA LEU A 117 -3.70 -6.54 7.84
C LEU A 117 -3.02 -7.16 9.07
N SER A 118 -3.71 -8.08 9.77
CA SER A 118 -3.12 -8.82 10.89
C SER A 118 -2.02 -9.78 10.43
N LEU A 119 -2.18 -10.43 9.27
CA LEU A 119 -1.16 -11.29 8.68
C LEU A 119 0.10 -10.48 8.32
N PHE A 120 -0.07 -9.28 7.78
CA PHE A 120 1.03 -8.35 7.51
C PHE A 120 1.80 -8.02 8.79
N THR A 121 1.09 -7.71 9.88
CA THR A 121 1.73 -7.44 11.19
C THR A 121 2.50 -8.65 11.70
N PHE A 122 1.93 -9.86 11.58
CA PHE A 122 2.60 -11.10 11.96
C PHE A 122 3.91 -11.32 11.19
N MET A 123 3.89 -11.16 9.86
CA MET A 123 5.07 -11.32 9.02
C MET A 123 6.14 -10.25 9.30
N MET A 124 5.73 -9.02 9.65
CA MET A 124 6.66 -7.98 10.10
C MET A 124 7.35 -8.35 11.43
N ILE A 125 6.62 -8.96 12.36
CA ILE A 125 7.21 -9.41 13.62
C ILE A 125 8.23 -10.52 13.35
N ILE A 126 7.91 -11.52 12.50
CA ILE A 126 8.87 -12.57 12.10
C ILE A 126 10.13 -11.96 11.48
N LEU A 127 9.96 -10.99 10.58
CA LEU A 127 11.08 -10.31 9.93
C LEU A 127 12.03 -9.69 10.94
N VAL A 128 11.48 -8.97 11.93
CA VAL A 128 12.28 -8.23 12.91
C VAL A 128 12.90 -9.14 13.95
N THR A 129 12.23 -10.22 14.35
CA THR A 129 12.68 -11.11 15.44
C THR A 129 13.44 -12.34 14.97
N ALA A 130 13.65 -12.52 13.67
CA ALA A 130 14.39 -13.66 13.13
C ALA A 130 15.81 -13.77 13.71
N ASN A 131 16.27 -14.99 14.00
CA ASN A 131 17.62 -15.26 14.48
C ASN A 131 18.62 -15.63 13.37
N ASN A 132 18.14 -15.86 12.16
CA ASN A 132 18.94 -16.19 10.99
C ASN A 132 18.43 -15.54 9.70
N PHE A 133 19.29 -15.46 8.68
CA PHE A 133 18.96 -14.83 7.40
C PHE A 133 17.83 -15.55 6.65
N LEU A 134 17.67 -16.86 6.80
CA LEU A 134 16.62 -17.60 6.11
C LEU A 134 15.22 -17.30 6.72
N LEU A 135 15.11 -17.29 8.05
CA LEU A 135 13.86 -16.92 8.72
C LEU A 135 13.50 -15.45 8.48
N MET A 136 14.51 -14.57 8.45
CA MET A 136 14.33 -13.18 8.02
C MET A 136 13.73 -13.13 6.60
N PHE A 137 14.24 -13.93 5.68
CA PHE A 137 13.75 -13.99 4.30
C PHE A 137 12.29 -14.47 4.22
N VAL A 138 11.88 -15.43 5.05
CA VAL A 138 10.45 -15.83 5.16
C VAL A 138 9.56 -14.65 5.57
N GLY A 139 9.97 -13.90 6.58
CA GLY A 139 9.26 -12.67 6.97
C GLY A 139 9.25 -11.62 5.86
N TRP A 140 10.37 -11.45 5.17
CA TRP A 140 10.56 -10.50 4.06
C TRP A 140 9.63 -10.77 2.89
N GLU A 141 9.55 -12.02 2.43
CA GLU A 141 8.64 -12.46 1.39
C GLU A 141 7.17 -12.40 1.85
N GLY A 142 6.91 -12.80 3.09
CA GLY A 142 5.57 -12.74 3.68
C GLY A 142 4.99 -11.33 3.71
N VAL A 143 5.79 -10.33 4.10
CA VAL A 143 5.41 -8.91 4.03
C VAL A 143 5.16 -8.48 2.58
N GLY A 144 5.97 -8.96 1.63
CA GLY A 144 5.79 -8.71 0.19
C GLY A 144 4.45 -9.22 -0.33
N ILE A 145 4.10 -10.45 -0.01
CA ILE A 145 2.83 -11.08 -0.39
C ILE A 145 1.65 -10.37 0.27
N CYS A 146 1.72 -10.08 1.57
CA CYS A 146 0.65 -9.38 2.28
C CYS A 146 0.42 -7.96 1.71
N SER A 147 1.48 -7.24 1.37
CA SER A 147 1.37 -5.92 0.74
C SER A 147 0.74 -6.00 -0.64
N TYR A 148 1.10 -7.00 -1.46
CA TYR A 148 0.46 -7.28 -2.73
C TYR A 148 -1.05 -7.50 -2.57
N LEU A 149 -1.47 -8.35 -1.62
CA LEU A 149 -2.88 -8.65 -1.34
C LEU A 149 -3.65 -7.41 -0.84
N LEU A 150 -2.99 -6.53 -0.08
CA LEU A 150 -3.61 -5.30 0.42
C LEU A 150 -3.75 -4.24 -0.69
N VAL A 151 -2.76 -4.08 -1.57
CA VAL A 151 -2.83 -3.14 -2.70
C VAL A 151 -3.85 -3.61 -3.73
N SER A 152 -3.86 -4.91 -4.06
CA SER A 152 -4.85 -5.53 -4.98
C SER A 152 -6.18 -5.88 -4.31
N PHE A 153 -6.47 -5.35 -3.12
CA PHE A 153 -7.68 -5.69 -2.36
C PHE A 153 -8.96 -5.49 -3.19
N TRP A 154 -9.04 -4.41 -3.95
CA TRP A 154 -10.11 -4.15 -4.91
C TRP A 154 -9.73 -4.66 -6.31
N PHE A 155 -9.68 -5.96 -6.47
CA PHE A 155 -9.23 -6.67 -7.67
C PHE A 155 -10.05 -6.36 -8.94
N THR A 156 -11.24 -5.76 -8.81
CA THR A 156 -12.04 -5.30 -9.94
C THR A 156 -11.46 -4.08 -10.65
N ARG A 157 -10.50 -3.37 -10.02
CA ARG A 157 -9.86 -2.19 -10.59
C ARG A 157 -8.58 -2.56 -11.30
N ILE A 158 -8.52 -2.33 -12.61
CA ILE A 158 -7.33 -2.61 -13.44
C ILE A 158 -6.12 -1.83 -12.94
N ALA A 159 -6.28 -0.55 -12.59
CA ALA A 159 -5.19 0.28 -12.06
C ALA A 159 -4.61 -0.28 -10.74
N ALA A 160 -5.43 -0.79 -9.83
CA ALA A 160 -4.97 -1.41 -8.59
C ALA A 160 -4.17 -2.71 -8.87
N ASN A 161 -4.63 -3.50 -9.83
CA ASN A 161 -3.93 -4.74 -10.23
C ASN A 161 -2.59 -4.43 -10.91
N GLN A 162 -2.54 -3.43 -11.79
CA GLN A 162 -1.29 -3.00 -12.41
C GLN A 162 -0.29 -2.47 -11.38
N SER A 163 -0.74 -1.65 -10.42
CA SER A 163 0.11 -1.12 -9.38
C SER A 163 0.63 -2.20 -8.43
N SER A 164 -0.22 -3.17 -8.04
CA SER A 164 0.20 -4.30 -7.21
C SER A 164 1.19 -5.23 -7.93
N LEU A 165 0.97 -5.48 -9.22
CA LEU A 165 1.88 -6.28 -10.03
C LEU A 165 3.23 -5.57 -10.21
N SER A 166 3.24 -4.27 -10.48
CA SER A 166 4.44 -3.46 -10.56
C SER A 166 5.24 -3.50 -9.24
N ALA A 167 4.57 -3.34 -8.10
CA ALA A 167 5.19 -3.43 -6.79
C ALA A 167 5.79 -4.83 -6.56
N PHE A 168 5.05 -5.89 -6.88
CA PHE A 168 5.51 -7.26 -6.73
C PHE A 168 6.76 -7.57 -7.57
N LEU A 169 6.75 -7.19 -8.86
CA LEU A 169 7.87 -7.43 -9.78
C LEU A 169 9.12 -6.65 -9.38
N THR A 170 8.97 -5.37 -9.00
CA THR A 170 10.10 -4.54 -8.58
C THR A 170 10.73 -5.08 -7.29
N ASN A 171 9.91 -5.48 -6.31
CA ASN A 171 10.41 -6.09 -5.08
C ASN A 171 11.09 -7.42 -5.38
N ARG A 172 10.60 -8.23 -6.32
CA ARG A 172 11.21 -9.52 -6.69
C ARG A 172 12.64 -9.37 -7.23
N VAL A 173 12.94 -8.28 -7.95
CA VAL A 173 14.32 -7.97 -8.36
C VAL A 173 15.21 -7.78 -7.13
N GLY A 174 14.78 -7.04 -6.12
CA GLY A 174 15.54 -6.90 -4.87
C GLY A 174 15.67 -8.22 -4.11
N ASP A 175 14.64 -9.06 -4.11
CA ASP A 175 14.63 -10.36 -3.45
C ASP A 175 15.63 -11.33 -4.10
N CYS A 176 15.85 -11.25 -5.43
CA CYS A 176 16.91 -12.00 -6.12
C CYS A 176 18.31 -11.62 -5.61
N PHE A 177 18.59 -10.32 -5.44
CA PHE A 177 19.89 -9.90 -4.89
C PHE A 177 20.04 -10.31 -3.43
N LEU A 178 18.96 -10.24 -2.63
CA LEU A 178 18.96 -10.69 -1.24
C LEU A 178 19.30 -12.19 -1.14
N THR A 179 18.69 -13.02 -2.00
CA THR A 179 18.98 -14.48 -2.05
C THR A 179 20.40 -14.78 -2.48
N ILE A 180 20.95 -14.06 -3.47
CA ILE A 180 22.35 -14.18 -3.87
C ILE A 180 23.25 -13.82 -2.68
N GLY A 181 22.97 -12.76 -1.95
CA GLY A 181 23.68 -12.37 -0.74
C GLY A 181 23.65 -13.46 0.34
N MET A 182 22.50 -14.07 0.59
CA MET A 182 22.37 -15.18 1.55
C MET A 182 23.17 -16.43 1.14
N PHE A 183 23.14 -16.81 -0.15
CA PHE A 183 23.97 -17.91 -0.65
C PHE A 183 25.47 -17.60 -0.59
N ALA A 184 25.86 -16.36 -0.85
CA ALA A 184 27.23 -15.93 -0.68
C ALA A 184 27.68 -16.02 0.79
N ILE A 185 26.80 -15.65 1.75
CA ILE A 185 27.05 -15.86 3.18
C ILE A 185 27.24 -17.35 3.48
N LEU A 186 26.34 -18.20 3.01
CA LEU A 186 26.40 -19.62 3.26
C LEU A 186 27.75 -20.24 2.73
N LEU A 187 28.17 -19.87 1.53
CA LEU A 187 29.37 -20.34 0.90
C LEU A 187 30.65 -19.87 1.62
N SER A 188 30.65 -18.63 2.11
CA SER A 188 31.83 -18.02 2.73
C SER A 188 31.97 -18.33 4.23
N PHE A 189 30.86 -18.31 4.96
CA PHE A 189 30.81 -18.48 6.42
C PHE A 189 30.42 -19.89 6.86
N GLY A 190 29.88 -20.72 5.96
CA GLY A 190 29.40 -22.09 6.27
C GLY A 190 28.12 -22.12 7.11
N ASN A 191 27.60 -20.99 7.55
CA ASN A 191 26.38 -20.87 8.34
C ASN A 191 25.66 -19.54 8.00
N ILE A 192 24.34 -19.47 8.29
CA ILE A 192 23.50 -18.30 8.06
C ILE A 192 22.90 -17.72 9.34
N ASP A 193 23.31 -18.18 10.51
CA ASP A 193 22.91 -17.60 11.80
C ASP A 193 23.61 -16.26 12.04
N TYR A 194 22.88 -15.27 12.53
CA TYR A 194 23.44 -13.94 12.79
C TYR A 194 24.62 -13.96 13.74
N SER A 195 24.55 -14.75 14.80
CA SER A 195 25.63 -14.86 15.79
C SER A 195 26.93 -15.34 15.19
N THR A 196 26.90 -16.36 14.33
CA THR A 196 28.07 -16.92 13.64
C THR A 196 28.59 -15.97 12.57
N VAL A 197 27.72 -15.43 11.73
CA VAL A 197 28.13 -14.53 10.64
C VAL A 197 28.78 -13.26 11.19
N PHE A 198 28.19 -12.61 12.17
CA PHE A 198 28.74 -11.36 12.73
C PHE A 198 30.01 -11.58 13.55
N SER A 199 30.20 -12.75 14.19
CA SER A 199 31.44 -13.07 14.88
C SER A 199 32.59 -13.35 13.94
N LEU A 200 32.34 -13.95 12.77
CA LEU A 200 33.35 -14.31 11.78
C LEU A 200 33.63 -13.18 10.76
N ALA A 201 32.70 -12.23 10.58
CA ALA A 201 32.84 -11.16 9.60
C ALA A 201 34.16 -10.36 9.70
N PRO A 202 34.72 -10.03 10.87
CA PRO A 202 36.00 -9.31 10.97
C PRO A 202 37.21 -10.10 10.48
N PHE A 203 37.10 -11.43 10.39
CA PHE A 203 38.19 -12.33 10.00
C PHE A 203 38.14 -12.74 8.52
N MET A 204 37.07 -12.36 7.82
CA MET A 204 36.89 -12.67 6.41
C MET A 204 37.55 -11.62 5.51
N SER A 205 37.80 -11.96 4.24
CA SER A 205 38.33 -11.03 3.26
C SER A 205 37.34 -9.86 3.01
N GLU A 206 37.87 -8.64 2.93
CA GLU A 206 37.09 -7.41 2.72
C GLU A 206 36.23 -7.48 1.45
N ASP A 207 36.75 -8.10 0.37
CA ASP A 207 36.01 -8.22 -0.89
C ASP A 207 34.75 -9.05 -0.75
N VAL A 208 34.80 -10.18 -0.05
CA VAL A 208 33.61 -11.03 0.17
C VAL A 208 32.57 -10.30 1.01
N VAL A 209 32.98 -9.67 2.10
CA VAL A 209 32.06 -8.91 2.98
C VAL A 209 31.41 -7.75 2.22
N THR A 210 32.18 -7.08 1.37
CA THR A 210 31.69 -5.97 0.54
C THR A 210 30.65 -6.44 -0.47
N ILE A 211 30.91 -7.54 -1.20
CA ILE A 211 29.96 -8.09 -2.18
C ILE A 211 28.66 -8.51 -1.49
N VAL A 212 28.76 -9.24 -0.38
CA VAL A 212 27.59 -9.62 0.42
C VAL A 212 26.81 -8.39 0.87
N GLY A 213 27.50 -7.38 1.41
CA GLY A 213 26.89 -6.14 1.85
C GLY A 213 26.14 -5.39 0.74
N ILE A 214 26.73 -5.32 -0.46
CA ILE A 214 26.09 -4.70 -1.64
C ILE A 214 24.83 -5.48 -2.04
N CYS A 215 24.86 -6.80 -2.07
CA CYS A 215 23.70 -7.63 -2.40
C CYS A 215 22.56 -7.44 -1.40
N LEU A 216 22.84 -7.44 -0.11
CA LEU A 216 21.85 -7.19 0.95
C LEU A 216 21.29 -5.75 0.86
N LEU A 217 22.15 -4.77 0.56
CA LEU A 217 21.76 -3.38 0.38
C LEU A 217 20.77 -3.20 -0.77
N ILE A 218 21.03 -3.80 -1.94
CA ILE A 218 20.12 -3.74 -3.10
C ILE A 218 18.76 -4.35 -2.74
N GLY A 219 18.74 -5.46 -2.01
CA GLY A 219 17.50 -6.03 -1.48
C GLY A 219 16.73 -5.04 -0.61
N ALA A 220 17.41 -4.38 0.33
CA ALA A 220 16.80 -3.36 1.20
C ALA A 220 16.34 -2.12 0.43
N MET A 221 17.06 -1.68 -0.60
CA MET A 221 16.69 -0.55 -1.47
C MET A 221 15.38 -0.80 -2.22
N ALA A 222 15.09 -2.02 -2.64
CA ALA A 222 13.84 -2.37 -3.32
C ALA A 222 12.63 -2.19 -2.39
N LYS A 223 12.69 -2.71 -1.17
CA LYS A 223 11.59 -2.58 -0.18
C LYS A 223 11.41 -1.16 0.32
N SER A 224 12.49 -0.42 0.51
CA SER A 224 12.45 0.98 0.97
C SER A 224 12.24 1.99 -0.16
N SER A 225 12.00 1.53 -1.39
CA SER A 225 11.74 2.37 -2.57
C SER A 225 12.80 3.45 -2.79
N GLN A 226 14.07 3.06 -2.73
CA GLN A 226 15.18 3.98 -2.94
C GLN A 226 15.51 4.14 -4.43
N VAL A 227 16.45 5.02 -4.73
CA VAL A 227 16.83 5.41 -6.09
C VAL A 227 17.07 4.18 -6.98
N GLY A 228 16.39 4.14 -8.13
CA GLY A 228 16.42 3.03 -9.09
C GLY A 228 15.26 2.04 -8.95
N LEU A 229 14.80 1.74 -7.73
CA LEU A 229 13.72 0.78 -7.45
C LEU A 229 12.49 1.45 -6.78
N HIS A 230 12.28 2.76 -6.98
CA HIS A 230 11.24 3.55 -6.32
C HIS A 230 9.91 3.63 -7.07
N VAL A 231 9.86 3.21 -8.33
CA VAL A 231 8.72 3.44 -9.24
C VAL A 231 7.43 2.82 -8.74
N TRP A 232 7.50 1.72 -7.99
CA TRP A 232 6.32 1.01 -7.51
C TRP A 232 5.56 1.75 -6.40
N LEU A 233 6.24 2.54 -5.55
CA LEU A 233 5.61 3.17 -4.38
C LEU A 233 4.57 4.23 -4.76
N PRO A 234 4.85 5.19 -5.67
CA PRO A 234 3.84 6.16 -6.11
C PRO A 234 2.63 5.48 -6.77
N MET A 235 2.85 4.40 -7.55
CA MET A 235 1.77 3.65 -8.18
C MET A 235 0.91 2.91 -7.15
N ALA A 236 1.51 2.30 -6.12
CA ALA A 236 0.79 1.63 -5.05
C ALA A 236 -0.12 2.58 -4.25
N MET A 237 0.30 3.84 -4.08
CA MET A 237 -0.48 4.86 -3.38
C MET A 237 -1.72 5.31 -4.15
N GLU A 238 -1.76 5.16 -5.48
CA GLU A 238 -2.94 5.55 -6.29
C GLU A 238 -4.19 4.72 -5.95
N GLY A 239 -4.05 3.44 -5.66
CA GLY A 239 -5.17 2.55 -5.32
C GLY A 239 -5.82 2.88 -3.96
N LEU A 240 -5.02 3.23 -2.96
CA LEU A 240 -5.46 3.46 -1.58
C LEU A 240 -5.85 4.91 -1.32
N VAL A 241 -5.02 5.86 -1.78
CA VAL A 241 -5.17 7.29 -1.45
C VAL A 241 -6.35 7.91 -2.18
N LYS A 242 -6.61 7.57 -3.45
CA LYS A 242 -7.76 8.13 -4.19
C LYS A 242 -9.08 7.84 -3.50
N ARG A 243 -9.26 6.65 -2.93
CA ARG A 243 -10.53 6.31 -2.23
C ARG A 243 -10.60 6.88 -0.82
N ALA A 244 -9.48 6.97 -0.12
CA ALA A 244 -9.43 7.61 1.19
C ALA A 244 -9.73 9.11 1.08
N LEU A 245 -9.14 9.81 0.11
CA LEU A 245 -9.40 11.22 -0.16
C LEU A 245 -10.84 11.47 -0.61
N LEU A 246 -11.41 10.63 -1.49
CA LEU A 246 -12.81 10.73 -1.90
C LEU A 246 -13.76 10.52 -0.72
N LYS A 247 -13.47 9.58 0.18
CA LYS A 247 -14.31 9.33 1.36
C LYS A 247 -14.18 10.42 2.43
N PHE A 248 -12.98 11.00 2.60
CA PHE A 248 -12.75 12.15 3.48
C PHE A 248 -13.48 13.41 2.98
N HIS A 249 -13.52 13.62 1.68
CA HIS A 249 -14.26 14.74 1.06
C HIS A 249 -15.78 14.59 1.23
N TYR A 250 -16.28 13.36 1.08
CA TYR A 250 -17.71 13.06 1.25
C TYR A 250 -18.20 13.27 2.69
N MET A 251 -17.36 13.02 3.71
CA MET A 251 -17.74 13.16 5.11
C MET A 251 -17.63 14.57 5.67
N ARG A 252 -16.85 15.47 5.10
CA ARG A 252 -16.52 16.77 5.72
C ARG A 252 -17.16 17.99 5.11
N GLY A 253 -17.69 17.97 3.91
CA GLY A 253 -18.32 19.17 3.29
C GLY A 253 -17.45 20.45 3.26
N HIS A 254 -16.15 20.36 3.57
CA HIS A 254 -15.21 21.48 3.60
C HIS A 254 -14.00 21.28 2.70
N PRO A 255 -13.57 22.32 1.96
CA PRO A 255 -12.41 22.25 1.06
C PRO A 255 -11.11 22.31 1.85
N LEU A 256 -10.30 21.26 1.80
CA LEU A 256 -8.92 21.29 2.27
C LEU A 256 -7.94 21.34 1.10
N THR A 257 -7.19 22.42 1.11
CA THR A 257 -6.10 22.75 0.24
C THR A 257 -4.91 21.82 0.43
N LEU A 258 -4.44 21.13 -0.63
CA LEU A 258 -3.03 20.84 -0.87
C LEU A 258 -2.87 20.16 -2.25
N LYS A 259 -2.25 20.85 -3.20
CA LYS A 259 -1.73 20.44 -4.53
C LYS A 259 -2.66 19.70 -5.54
N SER A 260 -3.80 19.16 -5.16
CA SER A 260 -4.89 18.79 -6.07
C SER A 260 -5.75 19.99 -6.47
N THR A 261 -5.47 21.16 -5.91
CA THR A 261 -6.17 22.43 -6.17
C THR A 261 -6.13 22.86 -7.64
N SER A 262 -5.11 22.49 -8.41
CA SER A 262 -5.07 22.80 -9.84
C SER A 262 -6.15 22.05 -10.64
N TYR A 263 -6.44 20.79 -10.31
CA TYR A 263 -7.52 20.02 -10.93
C TYR A 263 -8.90 20.47 -10.45
N PHE A 264 -9.05 20.73 -9.15
CA PHE A 264 -10.30 21.26 -8.59
C PHE A 264 -10.63 22.67 -9.11
N VAL A 265 -9.62 23.53 -9.26
CA VAL A 265 -9.77 24.86 -9.83
C VAL A 265 -10.11 24.78 -11.33
N ALA A 266 -9.52 23.84 -12.08
CA ALA A 266 -9.84 23.63 -13.49
C ALA A 266 -11.28 23.10 -13.67
N ILE A 267 -11.71 22.11 -12.87
CA ILE A 267 -13.08 21.58 -12.90
C ILE A 267 -14.08 22.63 -12.38
N GLY A 268 -13.76 23.34 -11.31
CA GLY A 268 -14.56 24.45 -10.80
C GLY A 268 -14.70 25.58 -11.82
N LYS A 269 -13.65 25.87 -12.59
CA LYS A 269 -13.72 26.83 -13.70
C LYS A 269 -14.55 26.33 -14.88
N ILE A 270 -14.54 25.03 -15.19
CA ILE A 270 -15.41 24.45 -16.23
C ILE A 270 -16.89 24.63 -15.87
N PHE A 271 -17.24 24.43 -14.59
CA PHE A 271 -18.62 24.64 -14.12
C PHE A 271 -18.99 26.12 -13.91
N ASN A 272 -18.01 27.01 -13.63
CA ASN A 272 -18.24 28.45 -13.45
C ASN A 272 -17.97 29.30 -14.71
N VAL A 273 -17.36 28.75 -15.77
CA VAL A 273 -17.09 29.50 -17.02
C VAL A 273 -18.39 29.91 -17.73
N GLY A 274 -19.54 29.32 -17.36
CA GLY A 274 -20.85 29.86 -17.78
C GLY A 274 -21.22 31.22 -17.18
N GLN A 275 -20.59 31.66 -16.07
CA GLN A 275 -20.90 32.93 -15.41
C GLN A 275 -19.82 33.99 -15.49
N SER A 276 -18.60 33.70 -15.90
CA SER A 276 -17.46 34.63 -15.79
C SER A 276 -16.86 35.12 -17.12
N ALA A 277 -17.44 34.72 -18.25
CA ALA A 277 -16.96 35.19 -19.56
C ALA A 277 -17.45 36.62 -19.92
N GLY A 278 -18.28 37.21 -19.09
CA GLY A 278 -18.86 38.53 -19.35
C GLY A 278 -18.05 39.77 -18.90
N ASN A 279 -17.03 39.56 -18.00
CA ASN A 279 -16.49 40.73 -17.31
C ASN A 279 -14.99 41.02 -17.55
N LEU A 280 -14.29 40.36 -18.49
CA LEU A 280 -12.85 40.58 -18.63
C LEU A 280 -12.37 41.25 -19.95
N TYR A 281 -13.21 41.42 -20.95
CA TYR A 281 -12.92 42.29 -22.11
C TYR A 281 -14.17 42.88 -22.68
N ASN A 282 -14.22 44.21 -22.68
CA ASN A 282 -15.20 45.05 -23.32
C ASN A 282 -15.07 44.90 -24.85
N ILE A 283 -15.69 43.89 -25.44
CA ILE A 283 -15.81 43.75 -26.88
C ILE A 283 -17.32 43.83 -27.18
N GLN A 284 -17.73 44.98 -27.69
CA GLN A 284 -19.03 45.20 -28.26
C GLN A 284 -19.29 44.27 -29.45
N GLY A 285 -20.38 43.50 -29.34
CA GLY A 285 -21.06 42.91 -30.50
C GLY A 285 -20.82 41.42 -30.71
N SER A 286 -21.72 40.62 -30.17
CA SER A 286 -22.44 39.54 -30.87
C SER A 286 -23.43 38.86 -29.94
N SER A 287 -24.60 38.55 -30.50
CA SER A 287 -25.83 37.99 -29.92
C SER A 287 -25.64 37.02 -28.74
N GLU A 288 -26.14 37.42 -27.59
CA GLU A 288 -26.37 36.54 -26.45
C GLU A 288 -27.46 35.53 -26.80
N THR A 289 -27.06 34.33 -27.14
CA THR A 289 -27.91 33.16 -26.96
C THR A 289 -27.93 32.85 -25.47
N THR A 290 -29.04 33.18 -24.82
CA THR A 290 -29.36 32.75 -23.45
C THR A 290 -29.30 31.22 -23.39
N ARG A 291 -28.16 30.68 -22.95
CA ARG A 291 -28.06 29.27 -22.60
C ARG A 291 -28.77 29.09 -21.28
N GLU A 292 -29.87 28.38 -21.29
CA GLU A 292 -30.50 27.88 -20.09
C GLU A 292 -29.44 27.19 -19.24
N THR A 293 -29.26 27.65 -18.00
CA THR A 293 -28.35 27.01 -17.04
C THR A 293 -28.93 25.67 -16.68
N ILE A 294 -28.37 24.60 -17.23
CA ILE A 294 -28.70 23.23 -16.87
C ILE A 294 -28.41 23.08 -15.37
N LYS A 295 -29.46 22.90 -14.55
CA LYS A 295 -29.29 22.57 -13.14
C LYS A 295 -28.70 21.17 -13.03
N ILE A 296 -27.37 21.09 -12.88
CA ILE A 296 -26.67 19.85 -12.69
C ILE A 296 -26.88 19.43 -11.23
N ASP A 297 -27.35 18.18 -11.03
CA ASP A 297 -27.53 17.62 -9.70
C ASP A 297 -26.18 17.56 -8.95
N ASN A 298 -26.20 17.94 -7.68
CA ASN A 298 -24.99 17.94 -6.85
C ASN A 298 -24.35 16.54 -6.72
N THR A 299 -25.15 15.49 -6.71
CA THR A 299 -24.68 14.10 -6.68
C THR A 299 -23.91 13.72 -7.96
N PHE A 300 -24.45 14.11 -9.12
CA PHE A 300 -23.78 13.92 -10.40
C PHE A 300 -22.49 14.75 -10.51
N LYS A 301 -22.49 15.98 -10.01
CA LYS A 301 -21.29 16.84 -9.99
C LYS A 301 -20.12 16.19 -9.24
N TRP A 302 -20.38 15.71 -8.04
CA TRP A 302 -19.34 15.05 -7.24
C TRP A 302 -18.91 13.72 -7.83
N TRP A 303 -19.82 12.95 -8.39
CA TRP A 303 -19.51 11.73 -9.10
C TRP A 303 -18.62 11.99 -10.32
N LEU A 304 -18.92 13.02 -11.13
CA LEU A 304 -18.14 13.39 -12.32
C LEU A 304 -16.73 13.87 -11.94
N ILE A 305 -16.57 14.59 -10.82
CA ILE A 305 -15.25 15.01 -10.33
C ILE A 305 -14.38 13.78 -10.02
N GLY A 306 -14.92 12.82 -9.26
CA GLY A 306 -14.18 11.59 -8.94
C GLY A 306 -13.88 10.72 -10.17
N PHE A 307 -14.78 10.69 -11.14
CA PHE A 307 -14.60 10.00 -12.41
C PHE A 307 -13.51 10.68 -13.27
N ALA A 308 -13.53 12.02 -13.35
CA ALA A 308 -12.56 12.82 -14.09
C ALA A 308 -11.13 12.72 -13.49
N GLU A 309 -11.01 12.56 -12.17
CA GLU A 309 -9.72 12.32 -11.52
C GLU A 309 -9.14 10.93 -11.85
N GLY A 310 -9.99 9.93 -12.11
CA GLY A 310 -9.57 8.58 -12.49
C GLY A 310 -9.17 8.45 -13.96
N ASP A 311 -10.06 8.86 -14.84
CA ASP A 311 -10.02 8.56 -16.27
C ASP A 311 -10.04 9.82 -17.16
N GLY A 312 -10.04 11.02 -16.56
CA GLY A 312 -10.05 12.29 -17.25
C GLY A 312 -8.65 12.81 -17.60
N HIS A 313 -8.52 13.37 -18.78
CA HIS A 313 -7.32 14.04 -19.23
C HIS A 313 -7.60 15.49 -19.62
N PHE A 314 -6.90 16.44 -19.01
CA PHE A 314 -6.94 17.85 -19.36
C PHE A 314 -5.76 18.17 -20.26
N GLY A 315 -6.02 18.76 -21.41
CA GLY A 315 -5.01 19.16 -22.36
C GLY A 315 -5.28 20.56 -22.92
N VAL A 316 -4.26 21.14 -23.51
CA VAL A 316 -4.37 22.37 -24.30
C VAL A 316 -4.14 21.99 -25.74
N ASP A 317 -5.09 22.28 -26.62
CA ASP A 317 -4.94 22.03 -28.05
C ASP A 317 -3.92 22.99 -28.66
N LYS A 318 -3.36 22.66 -29.84
CA LYS A 318 -2.40 23.51 -30.59
C LYS A 318 -2.89 24.94 -30.84
N LYS A 319 -4.19 25.16 -30.77
CA LYS A 319 -4.85 26.48 -30.89
C LYS A 319 -5.03 27.20 -29.55
N GLY A 320 -4.54 26.67 -28.43
CA GLY A 320 -4.67 27.25 -27.09
C GLY A 320 -5.99 26.99 -26.39
N TYR A 321 -6.89 26.16 -26.92
CA TYR A 321 -8.14 25.82 -26.28
C TYR A 321 -7.95 24.71 -25.23
N LEU A 322 -8.58 24.89 -24.07
CA LEU A 322 -8.63 23.87 -23.04
C LEU A 322 -9.56 22.71 -23.48
N THR A 323 -9.02 21.52 -23.49
CA THR A 323 -9.76 20.29 -23.81
C THR A 323 -9.83 19.37 -22.61
N PHE A 324 -11.00 18.81 -22.35
CA PHE A 324 -11.20 17.75 -21.37
C PHE A 324 -11.61 16.48 -22.13
N LYS A 325 -10.89 15.39 -21.93
CA LYS A 325 -11.13 14.11 -22.57
C LYS A 325 -11.24 13.05 -21.49
N VAL A 326 -12.19 12.15 -21.66
CA VAL A 326 -12.38 10.95 -20.84
C VAL A 326 -12.38 9.76 -21.77
N THR A 327 -11.57 8.74 -21.47
CA THR A 327 -11.48 7.51 -22.27
C THR A 327 -11.95 6.32 -21.47
N GLN A 328 -12.83 5.52 -22.06
CA GLN A 328 -13.35 4.29 -21.46
C GLN A 328 -13.33 3.12 -22.45
N SER A 329 -13.37 1.89 -21.92
CA SER A 329 -13.49 0.70 -22.74
C SER A 329 -14.85 0.67 -23.46
N THR A 330 -14.93 -0.05 -24.58
CA THR A 330 -16.19 -0.26 -25.34
C THR A 330 -17.29 -0.86 -24.48
N ILE A 331 -16.94 -1.67 -23.50
CA ILE A 331 -17.89 -2.31 -22.58
C ILE A 331 -18.55 -1.27 -21.68
N ASP A 332 -17.82 -0.22 -21.27
CA ASP A 332 -18.28 0.81 -20.35
C ASP A 332 -18.68 2.12 -21.05
N CYS A 333 -18.85 2.11 -22.37
CA CYS A 333 -19.18 3.29 -23.17
C CYS A 333 -20.49 3.97 -22.74
N GLN A 334 -21.41 3.25 -22.14
CA GLN A 334 -22.67 3.80 -21.61
C GLN A 334 -22.45 4.94 -20.60
N VAL A 335 -21.36 4.88 -19.84
CA VAL A 335 -20.97 5.93 -18.88
C VAL A 335 -20.67 7.24 -19.60
N LEU A 336 -20.00 7.20 -20.76
CA LEU A 336 -19.70 8.39 -21.56
C LEU A 336 -20.98 9.05 -22.13
N PHE A 337 -21.94 8.23 -22.57
CA PHE A 337 -23.24 8.72 -23.03
C PHE A 337 -24.06 9.32 -21.89
N TYR A 338 -23.99 8.73 -20.69
CA TYR A 338 -24.61 9.27 -19.48
C TYR A 338 -24.00 10.63 -19.11
N ILE A 339 -22.67 10.78 -19.13
CA ILE A 339 -21.97 12.06 -18.88
C ILE A 339 -22.41 13.10 -19.91
N LYS A 340 -22.41 12.76 -21.21
CA LYS A 340 -22.86 13.65 -22.28
C LYS A 340 -24.29 14.12 -22.07
N LYS A 341 -25.21 13.21 -21.73
CA LYS A 341 -26.62 13.52 -21.46
C LYS A 341 -26.78 14.47 -20.26
N SER A 342 -26.03 14.23 -19.19
CA SER A 342 -26.13 15.01 -17.95
C SER A 342 -25.45 16.38 -18.05
N LEU A 343 -24.40 16.52 -18.87
CA LEU A 343 -23.74 17.80 -19.12
C LEU A 343 -24.42 18.63 -20.21
N GLY A 344 -25.16 17.98 -21.11
CA GLY A 344 -25.79 18.64 -22.26
C GLY A 344 -24.85 19.07 -23.38
N PHE A 345 -23.56 18.76 -23.31
CA PHE A 345 -22.55 19.07 -24.31
C PHE A 345 -21.48 17.99 -24.44
N GLY A 346 -20.60 18.08 -25.43
CA GLY A 346 -19.51 17.14 -25.68
C GLY A 346 -19.84 16.13 -26.80
N SER A 347 -18.80 15.42 -27.26
CA SER A 347 -18.91 14.38 -28.31
C SER A 347 -18.30 13.08 -27.79
N VAL A 348 -18.92 11.96 -28.14
CA VAL A 348 -18.38 10.63 -27.86
C VAL A 348 -17.98 10.03 -29.20
N SER A 349 -16.73 9.59 -29.33
CA SER A 349 -16.18 9.01 -30.57
C SER A 349 -15.18 7.91 -30.24
N LEU A 350 -15.03 6.92 -31.12
CA LEU A 350 -13.99 5.91 -31.06
C LEU A 350 -12.63 6.53 -31.27
N GLN A 351 -11.69 6.27 -30.38
CA GLN A 351 -10.34 6.86 -30.42
C GLN A 351 -9.45 6.19 -31.47
N SER A 352 -9.62 4.91 -31.76
CA SER A 352 -8.89 4.17 -32.80
C SER A 352 -9.63 2.85 -33.08
N LYS A 353 -9.53 2.35 -34.35
CA LYS A 353 -10.05 1.02 -34.71
C LYS A 353 -9.27 -0.15 -34.07
N SER A 354 -8.08 0.10 -33.55
CA SER A 354 -7.21 -0.92 -32.92
C SER A 354 -7.33 -0.98 -31.40
N SER A 355 -7.92 0.04 -30.75
CA SER A 355 -8.14 0.09 -29.32
C SER A 355 -9.65 0.04 -29.04
N ASN A 356 -10.09 -0.94 -28.28
CA ASN A 356 -11.48 -1.04 -27.81
C ASN A 356 -11.82 0.05 -26.77
N THR A 357 -11.39 1.30 -27.02
CA THR A 357 -11.60 2.44 -26.14
C THR A 357 -12.34 3.58 -26.87
N HIS A 358 -13.21 4.25 -26.17
CA HIS A 358 -14.02 5.39 -26.61
C HIS A 358 -13.58 6.68 -25.92
#